data_4c03b9eaac13db08bfd44775239d77f3
#
_entry.id   4c03b9eaac13db08bfd44775239d77f3
#
_cell.length_a   1.000
_cell.length_b   1.000
_cell.length_c   1.000
_cell.angle_alpha   90.00
_cell.angle_beta   90.00
_cell.angle_gamma   90.00
#
_symmetry.space_group_name_H-M   'P 1'
#
loop_
_entity.id
_entity.type
_entity.pdbx_description
1 polymer ?
#
loop_
_entity_poly.entity_id
_entity_poly.type
_entity_poly.pdbx_seq_one_letter_code
_entity_poly.pdbx_strand_id
1 'polypeptide(L)'
;MSKEKLQDDYKNPVSATDMVELAKQQYEQKKVSDYKFPTEIVDLPSKGLVYPKDNALSSGKVEMKYMTAKEEDILTTQSYIKDGSVLDRLFQSLIISNGDGTPVKYIDITLGDKNAIMIAARILGYGKDYEVEIDDPTQPGTMQKEVIDLTQFESTEYDGSGQTELHKNEYEFELPQSKRKVTFQALTESKERKIKHQLEAQKKASRKLNDKTDKQLTIRLKNTIVSVDGDTEQTTINHFVENELFAADSRALRTHINKVVPDVDLTYEFISDETGEGRDMLLPMGLGFFWPQS
;
A
#
# COMPACT_ATOMS: atom_id res chain seq x y z
N MET A 1 8.08 -55.63 42.60
CA MET A 1 8.60 -54.74 41.55
C MET A 1 7.53 -53.74 41.28
N SER A 2 7.58 -52.50 41.45
CA SER A 2 8.37 -51.50 42.15
C SER A 2 7.43 -50.29 42.20
N LYS A 3 7.03 -49.94 43.42
CA LYS A 3 6.32 -48.70 43.73
C LYS A 3 7.36 -47.60 43.81
N GLU A 4 7.68 -46.92 42.70
CA GLU A 4 8.51 -45.73 42.70
C GLU A 4 8.37 -45.06 41.34
N LYS A 5 7.54 -44.02 41.28
CA LYS A 5 7.61 -42.82 40.41
C LYS A 5 6.23 -42.15 40.32
N LEU A 6 5.79 -41.65 41.47
CA LEU A 6 4.69 -40.69 41.55
C LEU A 6 4.98 -39.72 42.71
N GLN A 7 6.06 -38.99 42.61
CA GLN A 7 6.36 -37.85 43.49
C GLN A 7 7.38 -36.99 42.74
N ASP A 8 6.89 -35.93 42.07
CA ASP A 8 7.60 -34.66 41.88
C ASP A 8 6.78 -33.78 40.90
N ASP A 9 5.74 -33.21 41.41
CA ASP A 9 5.09 -32.03 40.80
C ASP A 9 4.36 -31.22 41.90
N TYR A 10 4.94 -31.10 43.07
CA TYR A 10 4.60 -30.02 44.00
C TYR A 10 5.42 -28.81 43.64
N LYS A 11 4.86 -27.95 42.72
CA LYS A 11 5.35 -26.60 42.48
C LYS A 11 5.44 -25.88 43.83
N ASN A 12 6.61 -25.30 44.13
CA ASN A 12 6.82 -24.45 45.26
C ASN A 12 5.67 -23.43 45.35
N PRO A 13 5.06 -23.22 46.53
CA PRO A 13 4.03 -22.19 46.68
C PRO A 13 4.68 -20.86 46.34
N VAL A 14 4.09 -20.15 45.35
CA VAL A 14 4.49 -18.80 44.96
C VAL A 14 4.48 -17.96 46.24
N SER A 15 5.59 -17.29 46.57
CA SER A 15 5.69 -16.52 47.80
C SER A 15 4.68 -15.37 47.78
N ALA A 16 4.22 -14.90 48.96
CA ALA A 16 3.34 -13.77 49.01
C ALA A 16 3.93 -12.51 48.33
N THR A 17 5.26 -12.40 48.34
CA THR A 17 6.00 -11.33 47.67
C THR A 17 5.91 -11.46 46.15
N ASP A 18 6.04 -12.68 45.58
CA ASP A 18 5.93 -12.93 44.15
C ASP A 18 4.49 -12.71 43.65
N MET A 19 3.46 -13.03 44.47
CA MET A 19 2.06 -12.71 44.14
C MET A 19 1.80 -11.21 44.11
N VAL A 20 2.38 -10.44 45.00
CA VAL A 20 2.25 -8.98 45.01
C VAL A 20 2.97 -8.37 43.80
N GLU A 21 4.11 -8.92 43.42
CA GLU A 21 4.87 -8.46 42.25
C GLU A 21 4.15 -8.82 40.94
N LEU A 22 3.59 -10.03 40.84
CA LEU A 22 2.73 -10.42 39.72
C LEU A 22 1.47 -9.56 39.60
N ALA A 23 0.82 -9.27 40.72
CA ALA A 23 -0.35 -8.39 40.76
C ALA A 23 -0.01 -6.95 40.36
N LYS A 24 1.16 -6.42 40.78
CA LYS A 24 1.66 -5.14 40.31
C LYS A 24 1.95 -5.12 38.83
N GLN A 25 2.61 -6.14 38.29
CA GLN A 25 2.88 -6.26 36.86
C GLN A 25 1.58 -6.36 36.05
N GLN A 26 0.60 -7.15 36.53
CA GLN A 26 -0.73 -7.23 35.90
C GLN A 26 -1.48 -5.89 35.97
N TYR A 27 -1.38 -5.16 37.07
CA TYR A 27 -2.01 -3.86 37.23
C TYR A 27 -1.37 -2.80 36.33
N GLU A 28 -0.04 -2.81 36.19
CA GLU A 28 0.70 -1.94 35.28
C GLU A 28 0.40 -2.29 33.82
N GLN A 29 0.37 -3.58 33.45
CA GLN A 29 -0.05 -4.03 32.12
C GLN A 29 -1.49 -3.61 31.79
N LYS A 30 -2.41 -3.73 32.77
CA LYS A 30 -3.81 -3.30 32.59
C LYS A 30 -3.93 -1.78 32.45
N LYS A 31 -3.13 -1.01 33.19
CA LYS A 31 -3.06 0.45 33.06
C LYS A 31 -2.53 0.91 31.70
N VAL A 32 -1.56 0.17 31.14
CA VAL A 32 -1.04 0.38 29.77
C VAL A 32 -2.07 -0.01 28.72
N SER A 33 -2.90 -1.05 28.98
CA SER A 33 -3.95 -1.48 28.04
C SER A 33 -5.16 -0.53 28.00
N ASP A 34 -5.38 0.26 29.05
CA ASP A 34 -6.48 1.24 29.09
C ASP A 34 -6.11 2.59 28.44
N TYR A 35 -4.85 2.80 28.05
CA TYR A 35 -4.44 3.99 27.31
C TYR A 35 -4.91 3.86 25.86
N LYS A 36 -5.96 4.58 25.51
CA LYS A 36 -6.41 4.71 24.12
C LYS A 36 -5.51 5.71 23.39
N PHE A 37 -4.74 5.22 22.47
CA PHE A 37 -4.01 6.06 21.53
C PHE A 37 -5.01 6.93 20.75
N PRO A 38 -4.68 8.20 20.48
CA PRO A 38 -5.48 8.99 19.55
C PRO A 38 -5.49 8.30 18.19
N THR A 39 -6.67 8.24 17.60
CA THR A 39 -6.90 7.64 16.29
C THR A 39 -7.61 8.63 15.38
N GLU A 40 -7.48 8.44 14.07
CA GLU A 40 -8.15 9.23 13.05
C GLU A 40 -8.79 8.30 12.03
N ILE A 41 -9.94 8.71 11.51
CA ILE A 41 -10.63 8.00 10.44
C ILE A 41 -10.17 8.58 9.11
N VAL A 42 -9.66 7.71 8.26
CA VAL A 42 -9.21 8.04 6.90
C VAL A 42 -10.22 7.51 5.90
N ASP A 43 -10.82 8.39 5.11
CA ASP A 43 -11.70 8.02 4.01
C ASP A 43 -10.87 7.48 2.84
N LEU A 44 -11.33 6.38 2.24
CA LEU A 44 -10.66 5.72 1.13
C LEU A 44 -11.17 6.26 -0.22
N PRO A 45 -10.30 6.54 -1.21
CA PRO A 45 -10.68 6.93 -2.57
C PRO A 45 -11.73 6.01 -3.21
N SER A 46 -11.63 4.71 -2.95
CA SER A 46 -12.59 3.70 -3.44
C SER A 46 -13.98 3.82 -2.82
N LYS A 47 -14.14 4.57 -1.72
CA LYS A 47 -15.37 4.61 -0.91
C LYS A 47 -15.89 3.22 -0.52
N GLY A 48 -14.99 2.20 -0.52
CA GLY A 48 -15.33 0.82 -0.24
C GLY A 48 -15.96 0.05 -1.42
N LEU A 49 -16.26 0.72 -2.52
CA LEU A 49 -17.05 0.14 -3.64
C LEU A 49 -16.29 -0.90 -4.47
N VAL A 50 -14.96 -0.99 -4.34
CA VAL A 50 -14.15 -2.02 -5.00
C VAL A 50 -14.04 -3.31 -4.18
N TYR A 51 -14.41 -3.28 -2.91
CA TYR A 51 -14.26 -4.43 -2.02
C TYR A 51 -15.56 -5.22 -1.92
N PRO A 52 -15.48 -6.56 -1.77
CA PRO A 52 -16.64 -7.39 -1.44
C PRO A 52 -17.36 -6.86 -0.19
N LYS A 53 -18.68 -6.97 -0.15
CA LYS A 53 -19.52 -6.42 0.94
C LYS A 53 -19.19 -6.98 2.33
N ASP A 54 -18.64 -8.18 2.39
CA ASP A 54 -18.18 -8.86 3.61
C ASP A 54 -16.75 -8.49 4.02
N ASN A 55 -16.02 -7.75 3.19
CA ASN A 55 -14.69 -7.24 3.52
C ASN A 55 -14.81 -5.99 4.40
N ALA A 56 -13.97 -5.88 5.43
CA ALA A 56 -13.93 -4.72 6.32
C ALA A 56 -13.75 -3.39 5.58
N LEU A 57 -13.00 -3.39 4.47
CA LEU A 57 -12.76 -2.21 3.64
C LEU A 57 -13.98 -1.74 2.85
N SER A 58 -15.08 -2.52 2.80
CA SER A 58 -16.32 -2.10 2.16
C SER A 58 -16.99 -0.91 2.86
N SER A 59 -16.59 -0.60 4.10
CA SER A 59 -16.99 0.63 4.81
C SER A 59 -16.46 1.91 4.14
N GLY A 60 -15.46 1.81 3.27
CA GLY A 60 -14.80 2.95 2.63
C GLY A 60 -13.90 3.76 3.57
N LYS A 61 -13.56 3.21 4.74
CA LYS A 61 -12.81 3.90 5.79
C LYS A 61 -11.80 2.97 6.44
N VAL A 62 -10.74 3.58 6.98
CA VAL A 62 -9.80 2.92 7.89
C VAL A 62 -9.54 3.82 9.10
N GLU A 63 -9.44 3.21 10.27
CA GLU A 63 -9.02 3.86 11.50
C GLU A 63 -7.52 3.67 11.66
N MET A 64 -6.81 4.77 11.79
CA MET A 64 -5.37 4.79 11.96
C MET A 64 -4.98 5.47 13.29
N LYS A 65 -3.96 4.94 13.95
CA LYS A 65 -3.34 5.60 15.10
C LYS A 65 -2.23 6.54 14.67
N TYR A 66 -1.93 7.50 15.52
CA TYR A 66 -0.76 8.37 15.36
C TYR A 66 0.54 7.58 15.49
N MET A 67 1.57 8.01 14.77
CA MET A 67 2.91 7.43 14.89
C MET A 67 3.49 7.69 16.29
N THR A 68 4.24 6.71 16.77
CA THR A 68 5.02 6.81 17.99
C THR A 68 6.47 6.42 17.70
N ALA A 69 7.37 6.55 18.67
CA ALA A 69 8.75 6.10 18.53
C ALA A 69 8.89 4.64 18.10
N LYS A 70 7.89 3.79 18.40
CA LYS A 70 7.85 2.40 17.92
C LYS A 70 7.74 2.32 16.38
N GLU A 71 6.96 3.17 15.76
CA GLU A 71 6.82 3.23 14.30
C GLU A 71 8.08 3.84 13.66
N GLU A 72 8.75 4.77 14.34
CA GLU A 72 10.06 5.29 13.90
C GLU A 72 11.14 4.20 13.96
N ASP A 73 11.12 3.32 14.96
CA ASP A 73 12.01 2.14 15.01
C ASP A 73 11.79 1.22 13.81
N ILE A 74 10.51 1.03 13.37
CA ILE A 74 10.21 0.27 12.14
C ILE A 74 10.86 0.95 10.92
N LEU A 75 10.69 2.27 10.79
CA LEU A 75 11.23 3.04 9.67
C LEU A 75 12.76 2.97 9.60
N THR A 76 13.45 2.98 10.73
CA THR A 76 14.92 3.00 10.82
C THR A 76 15.55 1.61 10.80
N THR A 77 14.77 0.53 10.88
CA THR A 77 15.29 -0.85 10.90
C THR A 77 15.90 -1.23 9.56
N GLN A 78 17.23 -1.37 9.52
CA GLN A 78 18.01 -1.63 8.30
C GLN A 78 17.63 -2.92 7.56
N SER A 79 17.23 -3.97 8.28
CA SER A 79 16.79 -5.22 7.65
C SER A 79 15.48 -5.01 6.86
N TYR A 80 14.53 -4.23 7.39
CA TYR A 80 13.25 -3.94 6.73
C TYR A 80 13.43 -3.01 5.52
N ILE A 81 14.40 -2.09 5.57
CA ILE A 81 14.76 -1.23 4.44
C ILE A 81 15.36 -2.08 3.31
N LYS A 82 16.30 -2.98 3.64
CA LYS A 82 16.99 -3.84 2.67
C LYS A 82 16.06 -4.83 1.98
N ASP A 83 15.11 -5.42 2.71
CA ASP A 83 14.13 -6.36 2.14
C ASP A 83 12.90 -5.65 1.54
N GLY A 84 12.80 -4.32 1.72
CA GLY A 84 11.72 -3.48 1.19
C GLY A 84 10.36 -3.71 1.87
N SER A 85 10.34 -4.25 3.10
CA SER A 85 9.14 -4.52 3.88
C SER A 85 8.78 -3.40 4.87
N VAL A 86 9.59 -2.35 4.95
CA VAL A 86 9.46 -1.28 5.96
C VAL A 86 8.09 -0.60 5.94
N LEU A 87 7.59 -0.20 4.78
CA LEU A 87 6.27 0.45 4.64
C LEU A 87 5.13 -0.51 4.97
N ASP A 88 5.24 -1.77 4.56
CA ASP A 88 4.25 -2.80 4.89
C ASP A 88 4.11 -2.99 6.40
N ARG A 89 5.23 -3.03 7.12
CA ARG A 89 5.25 -3.16 8.58
C ARG A 89 4.74 -1.90 9.26
N LEU A 90 5.07 -0.73 8.72
CA LEU A 90 4.58 0.55 9.21
C LEU A 90 3.04 0.59 9.14
N PHE A 91 2.46 0.35 7.97
CA PHE A 91 1.01 0.43 7.80
C PHE A 91 0.25 -0.66 8.58
N GLN A 92 0.79 -1.87 8.68
CA GLN A 92 0.23 -2.90 9.55
C GLN A 92 0.26 -2.51 11.04
N SER A 93 1.19 -1.67 11.46
CA SER A 93 1.23 -1.14 12.83
C SER A 93 0.27 0.03 13.03
N LEU A 94 0.04 0.86 12.00
CA LEU A 94 -0.78 2.06 12.08
C LEU A 94 -2.27 1.80 11.91
N ILE A 95 -2.66 0.87 11.04
CA ILE A 95 -4.06 0.54 10.75
C ILE A 95 -4.63 -0.32 11.88
N ILE A 96 -5.71 0.14 12.51
CA ILE A 96 -6.36 -0.54 13.64
C ILE A 96 -7.60 -1.31 13.17
N SER A 97 -8.51 -0.62 12.48
CA SER A 97 -9.82 -1.15 12.10
C SER A 97 -10.39 -0.40 10.89
N ASN A 98 -11.62 -0.74 10.52
CA ASN A 98 -12.42 -0.02 9.52
C ASN A 98 -13.24 1.16 10.12
N GLY A 99 -12.94 1.56 11.34
CA GLY A 99 -13.71 2.56 12.07
C GLY A 99 -14.86 2.01 12.92
N ASP A 100 -15.40 0.83 12.60
CA ASP A 100 -16.43 0.14 13.38
C ASP A 100 -15.83 -0.95 14.30
N GLY A 101 -14.51 -1.02 14.39
CA GLY A 101 -13.79 -1.99 15.19
C GLY A 101 -13.50 -3.32 14.48
N THR A 102 -13.89 -3.50 13.21
CA THR A 102 -13.56 -4.68 12.43
C THR A 102 -12.13 -4.59 11.91
N PRO A 103 -11.25 -5.58 12.18
CA PRO A 103 -9.87 -5.56 11.73
C PRO A 103 -9.75 -5.54 10.19
N VAL A 104 -8.88 -4.67 9.69
CA VAL A 104 -8.56 -4.57 8.26
C VAL A 104 -7.34 -5.43 7.93
N LYS A 105 -7.41 -6.16 6.82
CA LYS A 105 -6.27 -6.88 6.27
C LYS A 105 -5.51 -5.98 5.29
N TYR A 106 -4.34 -5.54 5.67
CA TYR A 106 -3.50 -4.65 4.84
C TYR A 106 -3.27 -5.17 3.41
N ILE A 107 -3.13 -6.48 3.24
CA ILE A 107 -2.90 -7.11 1.93
C ILE A 107 -4.07 -6.97 0.95
N ASP A 108 -5.27 -6.66 1.44
CA ASP A 108 -6.47 -6.48 0.62
C ASP A 108 -6.61 -5.05 0.10
N ILE A 109 -5.87 -4.09 0.67
CA ILE A 109 -5.95 -2.67 0.31
C ILE A 109 -5.49 -2.46 -1.13
N THR A 110 -6.27 -1.73 -1.93
CA THR A 110 -5.89 -1.33 -3.29
C THR A 110 -4.77 -0.28 -3.25
N LEU A 111 -4.03 -0.16 -4.34
CA LEU A 111 -2.90 0.79 -4.39
C LEU A 111 -3.37 2.25 -4.29
N GLY A 112 -4.53 2.59 -4.86
CA GLY A 112 -5.08 3.94 -4.73
C GLY A 112 -5.49 4.26 -3.29
N ASP A 113 -6.17 3.33 -2.60
CA ASP A 113 -6.50 3.52 -1.18
C ASP A 113 -5.25 3.57 -0.30
N LYS A 114 -4.20 2.82 -0.67
CA LYS A 114 -2.90 2.88 0.00
C LYS A 114 -2.26 4.26 -0.12
N ASN A 115 -2.42 4.96 -1.26
CA ASN A 115 -1.89 6.31 -1.43
C ASN A 115 -2.53 7.29 -0.43
N ALA A 116 -3.84 7.22 -0.22
CA ALA A 116 -4.52 8.01 0.82
C ALA A 116 -4.00 7.67 2.23
N ILE A 117 -3.83 6.40 2.54
CA ILE A 117 -3.27 5.92 3.81
C ILE A 117 -1.84 6.43 4.01
N MET A 118 -1.02 6.47 2.94
CA MET A 118 0.35 7.00 2.99
C MET A 118 0.37 8.48 3.36
N ILE A 119 -0.47 9.30 2.72
CA ILE A 119 -0.59 10.72 3.01
C ILE A 119 -1.07 10.94 4.45
N ALA A 120 -2.14 10.24 4.85
CA ALA A 120 -2.66 10.32 6.21
C ALA A 120 -1.61 9.93 7.26
N ALA A 121 -0.89 8.82 7.04
CA ALA A 121 0.17 8.37 7.93
C ALA A 121 1.28 9.42 8.09
N ARG A 122 1.66 10.10 6.99
CA ARG A 122 2.66 11.18 7.04
C ARG A 122 2.15 12.39 7.82
N ILE A 123 0.89 12.81 7.58
CA ILE A 123 0.27 13.92 8.30
C ILE A 123 0.16 13.62 9.80
N LEU A 124 -0.31 12.42 10.15
CA LEU A 124 -0.46 11.99 11.55
C LEU A 124 0.88 11.79 12.28
N GLY A 125 1.95 11.52 11.54
CA GLY A 125 3.28 11.35 12.12
C GLY A 125 4.06 12.66 12.26
N TYR A 126 4.03 13.49 11.22
CA TYR A 126 4.98 14.62 11.08
C TYR A 126 4.33 15.94 10.65
N GLY A 127 3.01 15.98 10.59
CA GLY A 127 2.27 17.17 10.17
C GLY A 127 2.07 17.27 8.67
N LYS A 128 1.29 18.27 8.24
CA LYS A 128 0.81 18.43 6.86
C LYS A 128 1.87 18.97 5.91
N ASP A 129 2.85 19.71 6.41
CA ASP A 129 3.88 20.34 5.60
C ASP A 129 4.99 19.34 5.29
N TYR A 130 5.18 19.05 4.00
CA TYR A 130 6.21 18.13 3.52
C TYR A 130 7.34 18.91 2.87
N GLU A 131 8.46 19.00 3.59
CA GLU A 131 9.69 19.60 3.07
C GLU A 131 10.45 18.57 2.24
N VAL A 132 10.80 18.92 1.00
CA VAL A 132 11.52 18.06 0.07
C VAL A 132 12.44 18.86 -0.83
N GLU A 133 13.57 18.26 -1.23
CA GLU A 133 14.45 18.80 -2.27
C GLU A 133 14.12 18.10 -3.60
N ILE A 134 13.85 18.88 -4.63
CA ILE A 134 13.42 18.42 -5.95
C ILE A 134 14.40 18.94 -7.00
N ASP A 135 14.79 18.08 -7.94
CA ASP A 135 15.55 18.48 -9.12
C ASP A 135 14.63 19.29 -10.04
N ASP A 136 15.01 20.55 -10.29
CA ASP A 136 14.21 21.47 -11.11
C ASP A 136 14.06 20.93 -12.54
N PRO A 137 12.84 20.56 -12.97
CA PRO A 137 12.62 20.02 -14.30
C PRO A 137 12.86 21.03 -15.43
N THR A 138 12.96 22.33 -15.11
CA THR A 138 13.28 23.41 -16.06
C THR A 138 14.77 23.62 -16.17
N GLN A 139 15.55 23.28 -15.11
CA GLN A 139 17.02 23.38 -15.05
C GLN A 139 17.63 22.11 -14.42
N PRO A 140 17.76 21.01 -15.18
CA PRO A 140 18.28 19.74 -14.67
C PRO A 140 19.62 19.89 -13.93
N GLY A 141 19.70 19.34 -12.72
CA GLY A 141 20.87 19.43 -11.85
C GLY A 141 20.83 20.60 -10.84
N THR A 142 19.77 21.42 -10.86
CA THR A 142 19.51 22.45 -9.85
C THR A 142 18.49 21.90 -8.85
N MET A 143 18.86 21.82 -7.56
CA MET A 143 17.96 21.36 -6.51
C MET A 143 17.23 22.56 -5.92
N GLN A 144 15.91 22.46 -5.80
CA GLN A 144 15.04 23.45 -5.16
C GLN A 144 14.38 22.83 -3.94
N LYS A 145 14.27 23.61 -2.86
CA LYS A 145 13.53 23.21 -1.65
C LYS A 145 12.08 23.61 -1.80
N GLU A 146 11.20 22.62 -1.64
CA GLU A 146 9.76 22.79 -1.67
C GLU A 146 9.14 22.46 -0.34
N VAL A 147 8.06 23.17 0.01
CA VAL A 147 7.17 22.84 1.13
C VAL A 147 5.79 22.56 0.57
N ILE A 148 5.44 21.29 0.51
CA ILE A 148 4.19 20.82 -0.09
C ILE A 148 3.16 20.59 1.02
N ASP A 149 2.02 21.29 0.96
CA ASP A 149 0.89 21.03 1.88
C ASP A 149 0.16 19.74 1.46
N LEU A 150 0.31 18.69 2.26
CA LEU A 150 -0.27 17.39 1.96
C LEU A 150 -1.80 17.35 2.00
N THR A 151 -2.45 18.38 2.57
CA THR A 151 -3.90 18.46 2.62
C THR A 151 -4.53 18.88 1.29
N GLN A 152 -3.74 19.34 0.32
CA GLN A 152 -4.22 19.69 -1.02
C GLN A 152 -4.54 18.48 -1.89
N PHE A 153 -4.03 17.30 -1.56
CA PHE A 153 -4.22 16.08 -2.36
C PHE A 153 -5.58 15.45 -2.07
N GLU A 154 -6.44 15.47 -3.06
CA GLU A 154 -7.80 14.97 -2.96
C GLU A 154 -7.95 13.62 -3.66
N SER A 155 -8.89 12.82 -3.17
CA SER A 155 -9.29 11.59 -3.85
C SER A 155 -9.98 11.93 -5.16
N THR A 156 -9.68 11.17 -6.22
CA THR A 156 -10.42 11.25 -7.47
C THR A 156 -11.91 10.93 -7.23
N GLU A 157 -12.80 11.62 -7.94
CA GLU A 157 -14.22 11.29 -7.84
C GLU A 157 -14.47 9.85 -8.31
N TYR A 158 -15.06 9.06 -7.42
CA TYR A 158 -15.38 7.67 -7.69
C TYR A 158 -16.78 7.30 -7.20
N ASP A 159 -17.57 6.71 -8.09
CA ASP A 159 -18.96 6.29 -7.84
C ASP A 159 -19.20 4.79 -8.17
N GLY A 160 -18.14 4.08 -8.57
CA GLY A 160 -18.21 2.69 -9.01
C GLY A 160 -18.67 2.54 -10.48
N SER A 161 -18.90 3.62 -11.20
CA SER A 161 -19.36 3.64 -12.59
C SER A 161 -18.32 3.06 -13.52
N GLY A 162 -17.88 2.17 -13.79
CA GLY A 162 -16.80 1.55 -14.59
C GLY A 162 -16.56 0.12 -14.18
N GLN A 163 -17.07 -0.27 -13.03
CA GLN A 163 -17.05 -1.67 -12.60
C GLN A 163 -18.08 -2.49 -13.39
N THR A 164 -17.76 -3.75 -13.64
CA THR A 164 -18.72 -4.70 -14.20
C THR A 164 -19.89 -4.96 -13.24
N GLU A 165 -19.59 -4.94 -11.94
CA GLU A 165 -20.52 -5.07 -10.83
C GLU A 165 -19.93 -4.37 -9.60
N LEU A 166 -20.76 -3.61 -8.85
CA LEU A 166 -20.31 -2.97 -7.61
C LEU A 166 -19.83 -4.01 -6.60
N HIS A 167 -18.76 -3.68 -5.90
CA HIS A 167 -18.09 -4.54 -4.91
C HIS A 167 -17.35 -5.76 -5.49
N LYS A 168 -17.04 -5.76 -6.79
CA LYS A 168 -16.36 -6.89 -7.45
C LYS A 168 -14.92 -6.60 -7.86
N ASN A 169 -14.43 -5.37 -7.82
CA ASN A 169 -13.10 -4.98 -8.29
C ASN A 169 -12.76 -5.52 -9.70
N GLU A 170 -13.71 -5.41 -10.61
CA GLU A 170 -13.55 -5.79 -12.01
C GLU A 170 -14.08 -4.70 -12.92
N TYR A 171 -13.30 -4.39 -13.94
CA TYR A 171 -13.59 -3.36 -14.95
C TYR A 171 -13.43 -3.95 -16.34
N GLU A 172 -14.31 -3.58 -17.28
CA GLU A 172 -14.25 -4.05 -18.67
C GLU A 172 -13.77 -2.92 -19.59
N PHE A 173 -12.92 -3.26 -20.56
CA PHE A 173 -12.46 -2.33 -21.58
C PHE A 173 -12.31 -3.03 -22.93
N GLU A 174 -12.88 -2.43 -24.00
CA GLU A 174 -12.65 -2.86 -25.36
C GLU A 174 -11.42 -2.17 -25.94
N LEU A 175 -10.43 -2.95 -26.33
CA LEU A 175 -9.17 -2.46 -26.87
C LEU A 175 -9.40 -1.80 -28.23
N PRO A 176 -8.89 -0.59 -28.47
CA PRO A 176 -9.26 0.21 -29.64
C PRO A 176 -8.79 -0.38 -30.98
N GLN A 177 -7.64 -1.06 -31.01
CA GLN A 177 -7.05 -1.61 -32.21
C GLN A 177 -7.48 -3.07 -32.47
N SER A 178 -7.30 -3.95 -31.52
CA SER A 178 -7.64 -5.37 -31.65
C SER A 178 -9.12 -5.68 -31.51
N LYS A 179 -9.91 -4.76 -30.96
CA LYS A 179 -11.32 -4.93 -30.63
C LYS A 179 -11.60 -6.05 -29.63
N ARG A 180 -10.57 -6.56 -28.99
CA ARG A 180 -10.74 -7.57 -27.94
C ARG A 180 -11.22 -6.94 -26.64
N LYS A 181 -12.02 -7.67 -25.89
CA LYS A 181 -12.52 -7.25 -24.58
C LYS A 181 -11.60 -7.79 -23.50
N VAL A 182 -11.11 -6.91 -22.64
CA VAL A 182 -10.32 -7.29 -21.48
C VAL A 182 -11.05 -6.89 -20.19
N THR A 183 -11.08 -7.80 -19.23
CA THR A 183 -11.47 -7.46 -17.86
C THR A 183 -10.20 -7.28 -17.05
N PHE A 184 -10.14 -6.21 -16.25
CA PHE A 184 -9.00 -5.91 -15.39
C PHE A 184 -9.46 -5.53 -13.98
N GLN A 185 -8.52 -5.46 -13.04
CA GLN A 185 -8.79 -5.14 -11.64
C GLN A 185 -7.85 -4.04 -11.14
N ALA A 186 -8.30 -3.28 -10.13
CA ALA A 186 -7.43 -2.46 -9.31
C ALA A 186 -6.45 -3.37 -8.55
N LEU A 187 -5.17 -3.06 -8.62
CA LEU A 187 -4.15 -3.87 -7.94
C LEU A 187 -4.24 -3.67 -6.42
N THR A 188 -4.26 -4.78 -5.68
CA THR A 188 -4.14 -4.78 -4.24
C THR A 188 -2.69 -4.96 -3.80
N GLU A 189 -2.40 -4.70 -2.53
CA GLU A 189 -1.07 -4.92 -1.94
C GLU A 189 -0.62 -6.39 -2.10
N SER A 190 -1.54 -7.34 -2.01
CA SER A 190 -1.25 -8.77 -2.27
C SER A 190 -0.75 -9.01 -3.70
N LYS A 191 -1.38 -8.37 -4.69
CA LYS A 191 -0.97 -8.46 -6.09
C LYS A 191 0.36 -7.74 -6.34
N GLU A 192 0.58 -6.57 -5.73
CA GLU A 192 1.84 -5.84 -5.85
C GLU A 192 3.02 -6.63 -5.29
N ARG A 193 2.85 -7.32 -4.16
CA ARG A 193 3.87 -8.24 -3.63
C ARG A 193 4.17 -9.38 -4.60
N LYS A 194 3.14 -9.96 -5.22
CA LYS A 194 3.33 -10.99 -6.26
C LYS A 194 4.12 -10.45 -7.46
N ILE A 195 3.77 -9.25 -7.94
CA ILE A 195 4.49 -8.56 -9.03
C ILE A 195 5.96 -8.35 -8.63
N LYS A 196 6.23 -7.84 -7.44
CA LYS A 196 7.59 -7.61 -6.93
C LYS A 196 8.42 -8.91 -6.92
N HIS A 197 7.87 -10.00 -6.42
CA HIS A 197 8.53 -11.31 -6.43
C HIS A 197 8.82 -11.81 -7.84
N GLN A 198 7.87 -11.65 -8.77
CA GLN A 198 8.05 -12.03 -10.17
C GLN A 198 9.16 -11.19 -10.85
N LEU A 199 9.20 -9.88 -10.57
CA LEU A 199 10.25 -8.99 -11.08
C LEU A 199 11.63 -9.35 -10.53
N GLU A 200 11.74 -9.68 -9.26
CA GLU A 200 13.00 -10.13 -8.66
C GLU A 200 13.49 -11.46 -9.25
N ALA A 201 12.57 -12.42 -9.43
CA ALA A 201 12.87 -13.69 -10.10
C ALA A 201 13.32 -13.47 -11.55
N GLN A 202 12.64 -12.59 -12.27
CA GLN A 202 13.00 -12.22 -13.65
C GLN A 202 14.38 -11.56 -13.72
N LYS A 203 14.67 -10.59 -12.84
CA LYS A 203 16.00 -9.94 -12.77
C LYS A 203 17.12 -10.96 -12.50
N LYS A 204 16.89 -11.94 -11.63
CA LYS A 204 17.86 -13.02 -11.37
C LYS A 204 18.06 -13.92 -12.59
N ALA A 205 17.00 -14.26 -13.32
CA ALA A 205 17.07 -15.06 -14.55
C ALA A 205 17.77 -14.29 -15.67
N SER A 206 17.41 -13.03 -15.89
CA SER A 206 17.99 -12.15 -16.92
C SER A 206 19.50 -11.95 -16.74
N ARG A 207 19.96 -11.80 -15.48
CA ARG A 207 21.41 -11.71 -15.19
C ARG A 207 22.17 -12.98 -15.62
N LYS A 208 21.57 -14.18 -15.45
CA LYS A 208 22.19 -15.45 -15.87
C LYS A 208 22.25 -15.59 -17.39
N LEU A 209 21.27 -15.03 -18.10
CA LEU A 209 21.16 -15.12 -19.57
C LEU A 209 21.77 -13.90 -20.29
N ASN A 210 22.35 -12.94 -19.55
CA ASN A 210 22.82 -11.66 -20.08
C ASN A 210 21.73 -10.88 -20.87
N ASP A 211 20.45 -11.11 -20.53
CA ASP A 211 19.29 -10.40 -21.09
C ASP A 211 19.06 -9.12 -20.28
N LYS A 212 19.09 -7.96 -20.92
CA LYS A 212 18.88 -6.64 -20.31
C LYS A 212 17.45 -6.15 -20.43
N THR A 213 16.52 -6.97 -20.95
CA THR A 213 15.13 -6.57 -21.17
C THR A 213 14.42 -6.37 -19.84
N ASP A 214 13.86 -5.18 -19.63
CA ASP A 214 12.97 -4.90 -18.50
C ASP A 214 11.54 -5.36 -18.83
N LYS A 215 11.06 -6.37 -18.10
CA LYS A 215 9.71 -6.95 -18.27
C LYS A 215 8.68 -6.39 -17.27
N GLN A 216 8.97 -5.26 -16.64
CA GLN A 216 8.10 -4.68 -15.62
C GLN A 216 6.68 -4.44 -16.13
N LEU A 217 6.53 -3.84 -17.32
CA LEU A 217 5.23 -3.58 -17.93
C LEU A 217 4.44 -4.87 -18.18
N THR A 218 5.08 -5.85 -18.81
CA THR A 218 4.46 -7.15 -19.15
C THR A 218 4.01 -7.89 -17.90
N ILE A 219 4.86 -7.96 -16.86
CA ILE A 219 4.53 -8.63 -15.59
C ILE A 219 3.36 -7.91 -14.89
N ARG A 220 3.35 -6.57 -14.89
CA ARG A 220 2.26 -5.80 -14.29
C ARG A 220 0.94 -6.05 -15.01
N LEU A 221 0.90 -5.99 -16.34
CA LEU A 221 -0.30 -6.25 -17.15
C LEU A 221 -0.86 -7.66 -16.92
N LYS A 222 -0.01 -8.69 -16.86
CA LYS A 222 -0.42 -10.08 -16.58
C LYS A 222 -1.11 -10.27 -15.21
N ASN A 223 -0.79 -9.41 -14.24
CA ASN A 223 -1.41 -9.44 -12.90
C ASN A 223 -2.61 -8.49 -12.79
N THR A 224 -2.72 -7.50 -13.67
CA THR A 224 -3.84 -6.54 -13.72
C THR A 224 -5.00 -7.10 -14.51
N ILE A 225 -4.75 -7.78 -15.65
CA ILE A 225 -5.78 -8.40 -16.49
C ILE A 225 -6.34 -9.64 -15.80
N VAL A 226 -7.66 -9.76 -15.77
CA VAL A 226 -8.42 -10.87 -15.17
C VAL A 226 -8.96 -11.82 -16.22
N SER A 227 -9.39 -11.29 -17.37
CA SER A 227 -9.84 -12.10 -18.50
C SER A 227 -9.57 -11.44 -19.85
N VAL A 228 -9.55 -12.25 -20.90
CA VAL A 228 -9.47 -11.79 -22.29
C VAL A 228 -10.58 -12.49 -23.05
N ASP A 229 -11.53 -11.73 -23.61
CA ASP A 229 -12.74 -12.22 -24.28
C ASP A 229 -13.54 -13.24 -23.42
N GLY A 230 -13.53 -13.03 -22.10
CA GLY A 230 -14.19 -13.88 -21.11
C GLY A 230 -13.37 -15.11 -20.66
N ASP A 231 -12.21 -15.39 -21.27
CA ASP A 231 -11.32 -16.44 -20.79
C ASP A 231 -10.45 -15.94 -19.64
N THR A 232 -10.56 -16.60 -18.48
CA THR A 232 -9.87 -16.26 -17.22
C THR A 232 -8.59 -17.09 -16.99
N GLU A 233 -8.26 -18.00 -17.89
CA GLU A 233 -7.08 -18.85 -17.73
C GLU A 233 -5.79 -18.02 -17.78
N GLN A 234 -4.95 -18.18 -16.77
CA GLN A 234 -3.70 -17.43 -16.67
C GLN A 234 -2.75 -17.67 -17.85
N THR A 235 -2.80 -18.86 -18.45
CA THR A 235 -2.02 -19.21 -19.65
C THR A 235 -2.45 -18.39 -20.86
N THR A 236 -3.76 -18.20 -21.07
CA THR A 236 -4.33 -17.37 -22.13
C THR A 236 -3.96 -15.91 -21.92
N ILE A 237 -4.11 -15.38 -20.69
CA ILE A 237 -3.71 -14.02 -20.34
C ILE A 237 -2.21 -13.79 -20.59
N ASN A 238 -1.37 -14.73 -20.18
CA ASN A 238 0.07 -14.64 -20.38
C ASN A 238 0.44 -14.61 -21.86
N HIS A 239 -0.15 -15.51 -22.65
CA HIS A 239 0.08 -15.56 -24.10
C HIS A 239 -0.38 -14.28 -24.79
N PHE A 240 -1.58 -13.81 -24.45
CA PHE A 240 -2.12 -12.55 -24.98
C PHE A 240 -1.21 -11.37 -24.71
N VAL A 241 -0.80 -11.16 -23.45
CA VAL A 241 0.06 -10.02 -23.08
C VAL A 241 1.43 -10.09 -23.73
N GLU A 242 1.98 -11.30 -23.91
CA GLU A 242 3.33 -11.47 -24.49
C GLU A 242 3.35 -11.38 -26.02
N ASN A 243 2.30 -11.84 -26.71
CA ASN A 243 2.37 -12.12 -28.15
C ASN A 243 1.31 -11.39 -28.97
N GLU A 244 0.17 -10.98 -28.37
CA GLU A 244 -1.00 -10.47 -29.11
C GLU A 244 -1.36 -9.03 -28.76
N LEU A 245 -1.00 -8.54 -27.56
CA LEU A 245 -1.36 -7.19 -27.13
C LEU A 245 -0.54 -6.14 -27.87
N PHE A 246 -1.19 -5.40 -28.76
CA PHE A 246 -0.55 -4.30 -29.49
C PHE A 246 -0.09 -3.19 -28.55
N ALA A 247 1.00 -2.50 -28.88
CA ALA A 247 1.52 -1.41 -28.08
C ALA A 247 0.50 -0.25 -27.91
N ALA A 248 -0.29 0.04 -28.95
CA ALA A 248 -1.36 1.03 -28.89
C ALA A 248 -2.47 0.61 -27.91
N ASP A 249 -2.89 -0.66 -27.94
CA ASP A 249 -3.88 -1.21 -27.03
C ASP A 249 -3.38 -1.24 -25.59
N SER A 250 -2.12 -1.63 -25.38
CA SER A 250 -1.47 -1.58 -24.07
C SER A 250 -1.43 -0.17 -23.49
N ARG A 251 -1.14 0.84 -24.31
CA ARG A 251 -1.17 2.25 -23.90
C ARG A 251 -2.58 2.69 -23.54
N ALA A 252 -3.56 2.41 -24.42
CA ALA A 252 -4.96 2.76 -24.20
C ALA A 252 -5.52 2.11 -22.94
N LEU A 253 -5.23 0.83 -22.69
CA LEU A 253 -5.64 0.13 -21.48
C LEU A 253 -5.08 0.80 -20.22
N ARG A 254 -3.79 1.12 -20.19
CA ARG A 254 -3.18 1.80 -19.02
C ARG A 254 -3.77 3.18 -18.79
N THR A 255 -4.02 3.96 -19.83
CA THR A 255 -4.69 5.25 -19.73
C THR A 255 -6.09 5.09 -19.17
N HIS A 256 -6.83 4.06 -19.63
CA HIS A 256 -8.17 3.78 -19.13
C HIS A 256 -8.15 3.34 -17.65
N ILE A 257 -7.21 2.45 -17.26
CA ILE A 257 -7.01 2.03 -15.86
C ILE A 257 -6.83 3.25 -14.95
N ASN A 258 -5.90 4.16 -15.30
CA ASN A 258 -5.64 5.36 -14.51
C ASN A 258 -6.85 6.31 -14.41
N LYS A 259 -7.80 6.22 -15.35
CA LYS A 259 -9.00 7.05 -15.36
C LYS A 259 -10.12 6.50 -14.49
N VAL A 260 -10.28 5.16 -14.45
CA VAL A 260 -11.46 4.52 -13.83
C VAL A 260 -11.20 3.88 -12.48
N VAL A 261 -9.93 3.56 -12.17
CA VAL A 261 -9.56 3.01 -10.86
C VAL A 261 -9.42 4.15 -9.86
N PRO A 262 -10.08 4.06 -8.69
CA PRO A 262 -10.00 5.11 -7.67
C PRO A 262 -8.57 5.27 -7.14
N ASP A 263 -8.15 6.52 -7.00
CA ASP A 263 -6.83 6.91 -6.49
C ASP A 263 -6.89 8.30 -5.85
N VAL A 264 -5.79 8.76 -5.30
CA VAL A 264 -5.55 10.16 -4.94
C VAL A 264 -4.85 10.85 -6.11
N ASP A 265 -5.31 12.05 -6.48
CA ASP A 265 -4.53 12.88 -7.40
C ASP A 265 -3.31 13.41 -6.69
N LEU A 266 -2.16 12.86 -7.03
CA LEU A 266 -0.86 13.20 -6.44
C LEU A 266 -0.14 14.30 -7.21
N THR A 267 -0.82 14.96 -8.14
CA THR A 267 -0.25 16.04 -8.96
C THR A 267 -0.25 17.34 -8.18
N TYR A 268 0.86 18.06 -8.20
CA TYR A 268 0.99 19.41 -7.67
C TYR A 268 1.74 20.30 -8.66
N GLU A 269 1.49 21.60 -8.61
CA GLU A 269 2.19 22.59 -9.43
C GLU A 269 3.52 22.94 -8.76
N PHE A 270 4.63 22.58 -9.43
CA PHE A 270 5.97 23.04 -9.10
C PHE A 270 6.25 24.34 -9.85
N ILE A 271 6.77 25.36 -9.19
CA ILE A 271 7.18 26.62 -9.79
C ILE A 271 8.69 26.79 -9.58
N SER A 272 9.46 26.84 -10.66
CA SER A 272 10.91 27.05 -10.59
C SER A 272 11.24 28.44 -10.02
N ASP A 273 12.03 28.50 -8.97
CA ASP A 273 12.56 29.75 -8.39
C ASP A 273 13.46 30.52 -9.35
N GLU A 274 14.15 29.78 -10.24
CA GLU A 274 15.11 30.37 -11.18
C GLU A 274 14.44 30.92 -12.44
N THR A 275 13.47 30.19 -13.00
CA THR A 275 12.85 30.55 -14.29
C THR A 275 11.45 31.15 -14.14
N GLY A 276 10.76 30.89 -13.02
CA GLY A 276 9.35 31.21 -12.81
C GLY A 276 8.40 30.34 -13.62
N GLU A 277 8.88 29.30 -14.32
CA GLU A 277 8.02 28.36 -15.05
C GLU A 277 7.32 27.37 -14.11
N GLY A 278 6.00 27.23 -14.29
CA GLY A 278 5.20 26.22 -13.59
C GLY A 278 5.18 24.88 -14.35
N ARG A 279 5.24 23.77 -13.63
CA ARG A 279 5.06 22.41 -14.18
C ARG A 279 4.32 21.50 -13.21
N ASP A 280 3.42 20.69 -13.76
CA ASP A 280 2.78 19.64 -12.99
C ASP A 280 3.78 18.51 -12.69
N MET A 281 3.93 18.21 -11.41
CA MET A 281 4.80 17.14 -10.90
C MET A 281 4.01 16.20 -10.01
N LEU A 282 4.50 14.97 -9.88
CA LEU A 282 3.92 13.99 -8.96
C LEU A 282 4.62 14.10 -7.59
N LEU A 283 3.83 14.03 -6.52
CA LEU A 283 4.34 13.99 -5.14
C LEU A 283 5.34 12.83 -4.97
N PRO A 284 6.59 13.09 -4.58
CA PRO A 284 7.59 12.05 -4.41
C PRO A 284 7.35 11.26 -3.11
N MET A 285 6.62 10.14 -3.19
CA MET A 285 6.28 9.27 -2.08
C MET A 285 7.20 8.04 -1.98
N GLY A 286 8.49 8.25 -1.76
CA GLY A 286 9.46 7.19 -1.45
C GLY A 286 9.62 6.93 0.04
N LEU A 287 10.67 6.17 0.42
CA LEU A 287 11.04 6.01 1.83
C LEU A 287 11.32 7.35 2.51
N GLY A 288 11.94 8.29 1.80
CA GLY A 288 12.21 9.65 2.28
C GLY A 288 10.97 10.44 2.66
N PHE A 289 9.78 10.06 2.14
CA PHE A 289 8.50 10.67 2.49
C PHE A 289 8.18 10.58 4.00
N PHE A 290 8.62 9.53 4.67
CA PHE A 290 8.41 9.31 6.10
C PHE A 290 9.60 9.75 6.97
N TRP A 291 10.66 10.29 6.38
CA TRP A 291 11.77 10.87 7.13
C TRP A 291 11.69 12.39 7.08
N PRO A 292 11.42 13.07 8.21
CA PRO A 292 11.62 14.50 8.27
C PRO A 292 13.10 14.77 7.99
N GLN A 293 13.38 15.66 7.05
CA GLN A 293 14.74 16.16 6.86
C GLN A 293 15.10 16.98 8.09
N SER A 294 16.01 16.46 8.90
CA SER A 294 16.55 17.13 10.09
C SER A 294 17.60 18.17 9.71
#